data_e3af473695bfab84e0669e45fa1ab5d4
#
_entry.id   e3af473695bfab84e0669e45fa1ab5d4
#
_cell.length_a   1.000
_cell.length_b   1.000
_cell.length_c   1.000
_cell.angle_alpha   90.00
_cell.angle_beta   90.00
_cell.angle_gamma   90.00
#
_symmetry.space_group_name_H-M   'P 1'
#
loop_
_entity.id
_entity.type
_entity.pdbx_description
1 polymer ?
#
loop_
_entity_poly.entity_id
_entity_poly.type
_entity_poly.pdbx_seq_one_letter_code
_entity_poly.pdbx_strand_id
1 'polypeptide(L)'
;MQRSLVGSEMCIRDRDATAITKIYNEYITNSIISFETEPLTEEDMLSRIVQISSKYPYFVYETDGIVVGYCYAHAWKERAAYRYTAETTVYLSPAYTGRGIGTLLMQKLIEECRNKNYRALIACITDDNIASKSLHIRLGFKQVSHFKKVGLKFDRWLDVVDYELLLTP
;
A
#
# COMPACT_ATOMS: atom_id res chain seq x y z
N MET A 1 12.28 20.41 4.56
CA MET A 1 12.60 20.01 3.19
C MET A 1 12.02 18.62 2.98
N GLN A 2 10.96 18.53 2.19
CA GLN A 2 10.32 17.26 1.89
C GLN A 2 11.13 16.56 0.80
N ARG A 3 11.67 15.40 1.08
CA ARG A 3 12.27 14.52 0.07
C ARG A 3 11.35 13.34 -0.17
N SER A 4 10.66 13.35 -1.30
CA SER A 4 10.13 12.14 -1.89
C SER A 4 11.32 11.40 -2.49
N LEU A 5 11.72 10.29 -1.88
CA LEU A 5 12.76 9.44 -2.45
C LEU A 5 12.13 8.58 -3.53
N VAL A 6 12.38 8.97 -4.77
CA VAL A 6 11.93 8.28 -5.97
C VAL A 6 13.15 7.61 -6.60
N GLY A 7 13.15 6.29 -6.70
CA GLY A 7 14.16 5.59 -7.48
C GLY A 7 13.83 4.12 -7.62
N SER A 8 13.85 3.61 -8.85
CA SER A 8 13.79 2.19 -9.18
C SER A 8 15.01 1.39 -8.69
N GLU A 9 15.98 2.06 -8.10
CA GLU A 9 17.21 1.51 -7.52
C GLU A 9 17.36 1.85 -6.04
N MET A 10 16.26 2.07 -5.34
CA MET A 10 16.36 2.27 -3.90
C MET A 10 16.78 0.97 -3.23
N CYS A 11 18.06 0.88 -2.89
CA CYS A 11 18.45 0.08 -1.73
C CYS A 11 17.65 0.61 -0.55
N ILE A 12 16.56 -0.07 -0.21
CA ILE A 12 15.83 0.19 1.03
C ILE A 12 16.82 -0.11 2.13
N ARG A 13 17.19 0.94 2.87
CA ARG A 13 18.19 0.82 3.93
C ARG A 13 17.57 0.11 5.11
N ASP A 14 18.38 -0.56 5.91
CA ASP A 14 17.92 -1.26 7.12
C ASP A 14 17.05 -0.34 8.00
N ARG A 15 17.41 0.93 8.12
CA ARG A 15 16.62 1.92 8.86
C ARG A 15 15.22 2.16 8.30
N ASP A 16 15.04 2.01 6.98
CA ASP A 16 13.73 2.17 6.33
C ASP A 16 12.84 0.96 6.67
N ALA A 17 13.41 -0.24 6.70
CA ALA A 17 12.71 -1.44 7.13
C ALA A 17 12.21 -1.33 8.58
N THR A 18 13.02 -0.80 9.48
CA THR A 18 12.64 -0.55 10.88
C THR A 18 11.42 0.38 10.97
N ALA A 19 11.45 1.51 10.26
CA ALA A 19 10.34 2.46 10.24
C ALA A 19 9.08 1.87 9.61
N ILE A 20 9.21 1.17 8.51
CA ILE A 20 8.09 0.50 7.81
C ILE A 20 7.46 -0.56 8.71
N THR A 21 8.26 -1.37 9.38
CA THR A 21 7.79 -2.39 10.34
C THR A 21 6.97 -1.74 11.44
N LYS A 22 7.46 -0.65 12.02
CA LYS A 22 6.75 0.08 13.09
C LYS A 22 5.42 0.62 12.60
N ILE A 23 5.38 1.25 11.41
CA ILE A 23 4.14 1.77 10.83
C ILE A 23 3.13 0.63 10.63
N TYR A 24 3.55 -0.47 10.01
CA TYR A 24 2.65 -1.58 9.68
C TYR A 24 2.14 -2.30 10.92
N ASN A 25 3.00 -2.57 11.90
CA ASN A 25 2.60 -3.23 13.15
C ASN A 25 1.60 -2.42 13.96
N GLU A 26 1.65 -1.09 13.88
CA GLU A 26 0.62 -0.23 14.48
C GLU A 26 -0.78 -0.56 13.94
N TYR A 27 -0.90 -0.76 12.61
CA TYR A 27 -2.17 -1.15 11.98
C TYR A 27 -2.57 -2.59 12.28
N ILE A 28 -1.61 -3.50 12.38
CA ILE A 28 -1.90 -4.89 12.78
C ILE A 28 -2.48 -4.94 14.18
N THR A 29 -1.86 -4.25 15.12
CA THR A 29 -2.19 -4.34 16.55
C THR A 29 -3.42 -3.53 16.92
N ASN A 30 -3.59 -2.35 16.33
CA ASN A 30 -4.54 -1.35 16.81
C ASN A 30 -5.68 -1.04 15.82
N SER A 31 -5.76 -1.73 14.68
CA SER A 31 -6.79 -1.45 13.69
C SER A 31 -7.27 -2.67 12.93
N ILE A 32 -8.39 -2.51 12.23
CA ILE A 32 -8.95 -3.48 11.28
C ILE A 32 -8.47 -3.25 9.84
N ILE A 33 -7.58 -2.28 9.62
CA ILE A 33 -7.11 -1.90 8.29
C ILE A 33 -6.22 -2.98 7.68
N SER A 34 -5.32 -3.57 8.46
CA SER A 34 -4.61 -4.77 8.08
C SER A 34 -5.34 -6.01 8.60
N PHE A 35 -5.41 -7.06 7.79
CA PHE A 35 -5.98 -8.34 8.20
C PHE A 35 -4.95 -9.30 8.80
N GLU A 36 -3.69 -8.92 8.87
CA GLU A 36 -2.72 -9.66 9.66
C GLU A 36 -3.04 -9.48 11.15
N THR A 37 -2.82 -10.55 11.92
CA THR A 37 -3.18 -10.61 13.36
C THR A 37 -1.95 -10.61 14.26
N GLU A 38 -0.80 -11.00 13.73
CA GLU A 38 0.46 -11.07 14.46
C GLU A 38 1.45 -10.03 13.92
N PRO A 39 2.07 -9.21 14.79
CA PRO A 39 3.10 -8.27 14.39
C PRO A 39 4.27 -8.95 13.70
N LEU A 40 4.84 -8.28 12.70
CA LEU A 40 6.01 -8.75 11.99
C LEU A 40 7.31 -8.35 12.71
N THR A 41 8.35 -9.17 12.54
CA THR A 41 9.70 -8.77 12.88
C THR A 41 10.28 -7.85 11.80
N GLU A 42 11.33 -7.11 12.13
CA GLU A 42 12.04 -6.29 11.13
C GLU A 42 12.66 -7.16 10.02
N GLU A 43 13.12 -8.35 10.37
CA GLU A 43 13.67 -9.32 9.42
C GLU A 43 12.61 -9.80 8.42
N ASP A 44 11.41 -10.15 8.90
CA ASP A 44 10.29 -10.54 8.04
C ASP A 44 9.90 -9.38 7.10
N MET A 45 9.83 -8.17 7.63
CA MET A 45 9.50 -7.00 6.82
C MET A 45 10.58 -6.70 5.78
N LEU A 46 11.86 -6.75 6.16
CA LEU A 46 12.97 -6.55 5.22
C LEU A 46 12.92 -7.58 4.09
N SER A 47 12.65 -8.82 4.41
CA SER A 47 12.49 -9.90 3.43
C SER A 47 11.37 -9.60 2.44
N ARG A 48 10.20 -9.16 2.92
CA ARG A 48 9.07 -8.73 2.06
C ARG A 48 9.45 -7.54 1.18
N ILE A 49 10.09 -6.53 1.73
CA ILE A 49 10.53 -5.33 1.00
C ILE A 49 11.47 -5.72 -0.15
N VAL A 50 12.49 -6.52 0.13
CA VAL A 50 13.45 -6.98 -0.89
C VAL A 50 12.74 -7.77 -1.99
N GLN A 51 11.87 -8.68 -1.63
CA GLN A 51 11.11 -9.50 -2.58
C GLN A 51 10.21 -8.65 -3.49
N ILE A 52 9.49 -7.68 -2.93
CA ILE A 52 8.58 -6.82 -3.67
C ILE A 52 9.36 -5.84 -4.53
N SER A 53 10.31 -5.10 -3.95
CA SER A 53 11.05 -4.03 -4.63
C SER A 53 11.96 -4.54 -5.74
N SER A 54 12.29 -5.83 -5.77
CA SER A 54 13.05 -6.46 -6.86
C SER A 54 12.26 -6.52 -8.18
N LYS A 55 10.92 -6.45 -8.11
CA LYS A 55 10.03 -6.64 -9.28
C LYS A 55 9.02 -5.51 -9.48
N TYR A 56 8.66 -4.80 -8.42
CA TYR A 56 7.57 -3.83 -8.41
C TYR A 56 8.01 -2.48 -7.86
N PRO A 57 7.35 -1.38 -8.24
CA PRO A 57 7.58 -0.07 -7.65
C PRO A 57 7.33 -0.09 -6.14
N TYR A 58 8.24 0.51 -5.39
CA TYR A 58 8.16 0.65 -3.94
C TYR A 58 8.68 2.04 -3.54
N PHE A 59 7.87 2.84 -2.87
CA PHE A 59 8.23 4.21 -2.49
C PHE A 59 8.03 4.46 -1.00
N VAL A 60 8.89 5.28 -0.45
CA VAL A 60 8.76 5.79 0.92
C VAL A 60 8.61 7.31 0.89
N TYR A 61 7.91 7.85 1.86
CA TYR A 61 7.86 9.28 2.12
C TYR A 61 8.62 9.58 3.40
N GLU A 62 9.65 10.41 3.27
CA GLU A 62 10.51 10.82 4.37
C GLU A 62 10.34 12.31 4.65
N THR A 63 10.21 12.68 5.91
CA THR A 63 10.22 14.07 6.39
C THR A 63 11.12 14.15 7.62
N ASP A 64 11.96 15.17 7.67
CA ASP A 64 12.94 15.39 8.76
C ASP A 64 13.81 14.14 9.05
N GLY A 65 14.18 13.40 8.00
CA GLY A 65 15.00 12.19 8.12
C GLY A 65 14.27 10.97 8.63
N ILE A 66 12.93 11.02 8.75
CA ILE A 66 12.09 9.93 9.25
C ILE A 66 11.14 9.46 8.16
N VAL A 67 11.10 8.15 7.91
CA VAL A 67 10.09 7.55 7.03
C VAL A 67 8.75 7.53 7.76
N VAL A 68 7.76 8.20 7.19
CA VAL A 68 6.43 8.36 7.78
C VAL A 68 5.32 7.74 6.95
N GLY A 69 5.64 7.21 5.79
CA GLY A 69 4.70 6.53 4.92
C GLY A 69 5.40 5.75 3.82
N TYR A 70 4.70 4.80 3.24
CA TYR A 70 5.20 4.00 2.14
C TYR A 70 4.05 3.47 1.28
N CYS A 71 4.37 3.14 0.04
CA CYS A 71 3.46 2.47 -0.87
C CYS A 71 4.22 1.53 -1.80
N TYR A 72 3.53 0.54 -2.31
CA TYR A 72 4.09 -0.38 -3.31
C TYR A 72 2.99 -1.02 -4.14
N ALA A 73 3.40 -1.58 -5.27
CA ALA A 73 2.58 -2.51 -6.05
C ALA A 73 3.12 -3.93 -5.88
N HIS A 74 2.26 -4.91 -6.01
CA HIS A 74 2.64 -6.33 -6.08
C HIS A 74 1.67 -7.09 -6.98
N ALA A 75 1.95 -8.37 -7.24
CA ALA A 75 1.07 -9.19 -8.07
C ALA A 75 -0.34 -9.26 -7.48
N TRP A 76 -1.35 -8.97 -8.29
CA TRP A 76 -2.75 -9.15 -7.88
C TRP A 76 -3.10 -10.62 -7.78
N LYS A 77 -2.74 -11.40 -8.81
CA LYS A 77 -2.92 -12.86 -8.87
C LYS A 77 -1.73 -13.51 -9.58
N GLU A 78 -1.46 -14.77 -9.27
CA GLU A 78 -0.22 -15.45 -9.69
C GLU A 78 -0.21 -15.89 -11.16
N ARG A 79 -1.38 -16.13 -11.78
CA ARG A 79 -1.44 -16.64 -13.15
C ARG A 79 -0.91 -15.62 -14.15
N ALA A 80 -0.17 -16.08 -15.15
CA ALA A 80 0.55 -15.24 -16.12
C ALA A 80 -0.35 -14.23 -16.88
N ALA A 81 -1.61 -14.54 -17.09
CA ALA A 81 -2.55 -13.62 -17.75
C ALA A 81 -2.79 -12.33 -16.94
N TYR A 82 -2.57 -12.35 -15.62
CA TYR A 82 -2.72 -11.20 -14.73
C TYR A 82 -1.47 -10.33 -14.61
N ARG A 83 -0.41 -10.61 -15.34
CA ARG A 83 0.89 -9.91 -15.20
C ARG A 83 0.86 -8.40 -15.42
N TYR A 84 -0.17 -7.88 -16.08
CA TYR A 84 -0.35 -6.44 -16.29
C TYR A 84 -1.34 -5.79 -15.29
N THR A 85 -1.76 -6.52 -14.29
CA THR A 85 -2.57 -6.03 -13.17
C THR A 85 -1.76 -6.13 -11.89
N ALA A 86 -1.75 -5.08 -11.11
CA ALA A 86 -1.07 -5.06 -9.81
C ALA A 86 -2.04 -4.65 -8.70
N GLU A 87 -1.82 -5.18 -7.52
CA GLU A 87 -2.46 -4.70 -6.30
C GLU A 87 -1.59 -3.61 -5.69
N THR A 88 -2.22 -2.54 -5.20
CA THR A 88 -1.53 -1.41 -4.56
C THR A 88 -1.74 -1.42 -3.07
N THR A 89 -0.71 -0.99 -2.33
CA THR A 89 -0.73 -0.85 -0.88
C THR A 89 -0.15 0.49 -0.49
N VAL A 90 -0.78 1.18 0.45
CA VAL A 90 -0.30 2.44 1.02
C VAL A 90 -0.57 2.47 2.52
N TYR A 91 0.44 2.82 3.30
CA TYR A 91 0.34 3.02 4.74
C TYR A 91 1.07 4.29 5.17
N LEU A 92 0.47 5.00 6.12
CA LEU A 92 1.06 6.18 6.75
C LEU A 92 1.16 5.97 8.25
N SER A 93 2.20 6.50 8.87
CA SER A 93 2.22 6.65 10.32
C SER A 93 0.95 7.42 10.76
N PRO A 94 0.20 6.96 11.77
CA PRO A 94 -1.06 7.59 12.17
C PRO A 94 -0.95 9.09 12.47
N ALA A 95 0.19 9.53 13.00
CA ALA A 95 0.45 10.94 13.29
C ALA A 95 0.60 11.83 12.03
N TYR A 96 0.73 11.24 10.85
CA TYR A 96 0.97 11.93 9.59
C TYR A 96 -0.18 11.81 8.59
N THR A 97 -1.30 11.23 9.01
CA THR A 97 -2.51 11.16 8.18
C THR A 97 -3.18 12.53 8.02
N GLY A 98 -3.98 12.69 6.99
CA GLY A 98 -4.71 13.95 6.73
C GLY A 98 -3.85 15.11 6.22
N ARG A 99 -2.61 14.86 5.79
CA ARG A 99 -1.65 15.88 5.30
C ARG A 99 -1.37 15.77 3.80
N GLY A 100 -2.13 14.96 3.07
CA GLY A 100 -1.92 14.76 1.63
C GLY A 100 -0.78 13.81 1.26
N ILE A 101 -0.07 13.22 2.21
CA ILE A 101 1.06 12.32 1.95
C ILE A 101 0.62 11.06 1.21
N GLY A 102 -0.51 10.47 1.60
CA GLY A 102 -1.06 9.31 0.91
C GLY A 102 -1.39 9.60 -0.56
N THR A 103 -1.90 10.78 -0.85
CA THR A 103 -2.17 11.23 -2.23
C THR A 103 -0.87 11.32 -3.03
N LEU A 104 0.18 11.95 -2.47
CA LEU A 104 1.49 12.07 -3.13
C LEU A 104 2.12 10.70 -3.42
N LEU A 105 2.12 9.80 -2.44
CA LEU A 105 2.63 8.44 -2.59
C LEU A 105 1.88 7.68 -3.68
N MET A 106 0.55 7.70 -3.65
CA MET A 106 -0.27 6.98 -4.62
C MET A 106 -0.17 7.57 -6.04
N GLN A 107 -0.11 8.89 -6.18
CA GLN A 107 0.11 9.53 -7.48
C GLN A 107 1.43 9.07 -8.09
N LYS A 108 2.50 9.00 -7.29
CA LYS A 108 3.80 8.52 -7.75
C LYS A 108 3.76 7.04 -8.14
N LEU A 109 3.11 6.22 -7.33
CA LEU A 109 2.94 4.79 -7.62
C LEU A 109 2.16 4.56 -8.93
N ILE A 110 1.05 5.29 -9.11
CA ILE A 110 0.22 5.21 -10.32
C ILE A 110 1.02 5.61 -11.56
N GLU A 111 1.78 6.71 -11.49
CA GLU A 111 2.65 7.17 -12.58
C GLU A 111 3.68 6.10 -12.96
N GLU A 112 4.37 5.54 -11.97
CA GLU A 112 5.38 4.52 -12.24
C GLU A 112 4.77 3.21 -12.78
N CYS A 113 3.61 2.81 -12.28
CA CYS A 113 2.90 1.65 -12.84
C CYS A 113 2.47 1.89 -14.30
N ARG A 114 2.05 3.11 -14.62
CA ARG A 114 1.73 3.48 -16.01
C ARG A 114 2.96 3.40 -16.90
N ASN A 115 4.10 3.91 -16.43
CA ASN A 115 5.38 3.86 -17.16
C ASN A 115 5.86 2.41 -17.39
N LYS A 116 5.52 1.51 -16.49
CA LYS A 116 5.82 0.07 -16.59
C LYS A 116 4.76 -0.73 -17.36
N ASN A 117 3.83 -0.04 -18.01
CA ASN A 117 2.77 -0.65 -18.84
C ASN A 117 1.77 -1.54 -18.10
N TYR A 118 1.55 -1.31 -16.80
CA TYR A 118 0.40 -1.92 -16.14
C TYR A 118 -0.90 -1.37 -16.71
N ARG A 119 -1.93 -2.21 -16.77
CA ARG A 119 -3.23 -1.87 -17.34
C ARG A 119 -4.29 -1.58 -16.28
N ALA A 120 -4.20 -2.23 -15.15
CA ALA A 120 -5.13 -2.06 -14.04
C ALA A 120 -4.41 -2.10 -12.70
N LEU A 121 -4.88 -1.28 -11.79
CA LEU A 121 -4.47 -1.31 -10.38
C LEU A 121 -5.68 -1.64 -9.52
N ILE A 122 -5.50 -2.53 -8.57
CA ILE A 122 -6.54 -2.96 -7.63
C ILE A 122 -6.11 -2.55 -6.22
N ALA A 123 -7.02 -1.94 -5.49
CA ALA A 123 -6.85 -1.67 -4.06
C ALA A 123 -7.86 -2.49 -3.27
N CYS A 124 -7.37 -3.34 -2.38
CA CYS A 124 -8.18 -4.15 -1.49
C CYS A 124 -8.31 -3.42 -0.15
N ILE A 125 -9.53 -3.05 0.24
CA ILE A 125 -9.78 -2.14 1.36
C ILE A 125 -10.82 -2.74 2.29
N THR A 126 -10.57 -2.69 3.62
CA THR A 126 -11.62 -2.97 4.60
C THR A 126 -12.74 -1.93 4.43
N ASP A 127 -13.98 -2.35 4.34
CA ASP A 127 -15.10 -1.44 4.02
C ASP A 127 -15.27 -0.29 5.02
N ASP A 128 -14.93 -0.52 6.29
CA ASP A 128 -14.96 0.49 7.35
C ASP A 128 -13.82 1.54 7.23
N ASN A 129 -12.84 1.33 6.36
CA ASN A 129 -11.74 2.28 6.15
C ASN A 129 -12.15 3.42 5.22
N ILE A 130 -12.93 4.35 5.75
CA ILE A 130 -13.49 5.48 4.99
C ILE A 130 -12.39 6.39 4.42
N ALA A 131 -11.31 6.61 5.18
CA ALA A 131 -10.20 7.45 4.73
C ALA A 131 -9.52 6.88 3.47
N SER A 132 -9.28 5.58 3.43
CA SER A 132 -8.70 4.91 2.26
C SER A 132 -9.66 4.90 1.07
N LYS A 133 -10.94 4.61 1.29
CA LYS A 133 -11.96 4.69 0.25
C LYS A 133 -12.01 6.08 -0.38
N SER A 134 -12.04 7.12 0.43
CA SER A 134 -12.04 8.51 -0.03
C SER A 134 -10.78 8.88 -0.82
N LEU A 135 -9.61 8.44 -0.37
CA LEU A 135 -8.34 8.63 -1.08
C LEU A 135 -8.40 8.00 -2.48
N HIS A 136 -8.82 6.74 -2.56
CA HIS A 136 -8.86 6.02 -3.83
C HIS A 136 -9.89 6.59 -4.81
N ILE A 137 -11.07 7.01 -4.31
CA ILE A 137 -12.07 7.70 -5.13
C ILE A 137 -11.49 8.99 -5.73
N ARG A 138 -10.80 9.81 -4.92
CA ARG A 138 -10.16 11.04 -5.42
C ARG A 138 -9.07 10.79 -6.47
N LEU A 139 -8.43 9.63 -6.41
CA LEU A 139 -7.41 9.21 -7.40
C LEU A 139 -8.03 8.59 -8.67
N GLY A 140 -9.35 8.47 -8.75
CA GLY A 140 -10.06 7.94 -9.90
C GLY A 140 -10.38 6.46 -9.85
N PHE A 141 -10.08 5.78 -8.75
CA PHE A 141 -10.49 4.39 -8.55
C PHE A 141 -12.01 4.30 -8.40
N LYS A 142 -12.56 3.19 -8.87
CA LYS A 142 -14.00 2.87 -8.74
C LYS A 142 -14.18 1.55 -8.03
N GLN A 143 -15.16 1.46 -7.15
CA GLN A 143 -15.49 0.21 -6.48
C GLN A 143 -15.99 -0.83 -7.48
N VAL A 144 -15.40 -2.02 -7.44
CA VAL A 144 -15.73 -3.13 -8.35
C VAL A 144 -16.21 -4.38 -7.63
N SER A 145 -16.05 -4.45 -6.31
CA SER A 145 -16.52 -5.56 -5.51
C SER A 145 -16.95 -5.14 -4.11
N HIS A 146 -17.73 -6.00 -3.47
CA HIS A 146 -18.05 -5.92 -2.05
C HIS A 146 -18.25 -7.31 -1.51
N PHE A 147 -17.29 -7.81 -0.76
CA PHE A 147 -17.37 -9.12 -0.10
C PHE A 147 -17.80 -8.94 1.35
N LYS A 148 -18.90 -9.60 1.71
CA LYS A 148 -19.47 -9.46 3.05
C LYS A 148 -18.91 -10.50 3.99
N LYS A 149 -18.46 -10.06 5.18
CA LYS A 149 -18.05 -10.93 6.30
C LYS A 149 -16.98 -11.94 5.91
N VAL A 150 -15.99 -11.51 5.12
CA VAL A 150 -14.90 -12.39 4.63
C VAL A 150 -13.68 -12.40 5.55
N GLY A 151 -13.54 -11.44 6.46
CA GLY A 151 -12.45 -11.37 7.42
C GLY A 151 -12.95 -11.36 8.85
N LEU A 152 -12.22 -12.03 9.75
CA LEU A 152 -12.49 -12.01 11.18
C LEU A 152 -11.28 -11.42 11.91
N LYS A 153 -11.48 -10.29 12.59
CA LYS A 153 -10.44 -9.65 13.41
C LYS A 153 -11.09 -8.95 14.62
N PHE A 154 -10.47 -9.06 15.79
CA PHE A 154 -11.00 -8.54 17.06
C PHE A 154 -12.45 -8.98 17.31
N ASP A 155 -12.74 -10.26 17.06
CA ASP A 155 -14.08 -10.87 17.18
C ASP A 155 -15.16 -10.16 16.34
N ARG A 156 -14.76 -9.44 15.28
CA ARG A 156 -15.66 -8.79 14.32
C ARG A 156 -15.51 -9.39 12.93
N TRP A 157 -16.63 -9.70 12.30
CA TRP A 157 -16.69 -10.03 10.89
C TRP A 157 -16.66 -8.75 10.06
N LEU A 158 -15.74 -8.69 9.12
CA LEU A 158 -15.44 -7.50 8.34
C LEU A 158 -15.70 -7.73 6.86
N ASP A 159 -16.24 -6.70 6.23
CA ASP A 159 -16.41 -6.64 4.79
C ASP A 159 -15.14 -6.11 4.12
N VAL A 160 -14.90 -6.56 2.90
CA VAL A 160 -13.82 -6.10 2.05
C VAL A 160 -14.37 -5.61 0.73
N VAL A 161 -13.88 -4.48 0.27
CA VAL A 161 -14.20 -3.91 -1.03
C VAL A 161 -12.93 -3.79 -1.88
N ASP A 162 -13.07 -4.03 -3.17
CA ASP A 162 -12.01 -3.76 -4.13
C ASP A 162 -12.34 -2.51 -4.94
N TYR A 163 -11.32 -1.69 -5.14
CA TYR A 163 -11.36 -0.52 -6.00
C TYR A 163 -10.40 -0.72 -7.17
N GLU A 164 -10.80 -0.34 -8.36
CA GLU A 164 -10.03 -0.50 -9.58
C GLU A 164 -9.74 0.84 -10.24
N LEU A 165 -8.50 1.03 -10.70
CA LEU A 165 -8.10 2.09 -11.60
C LEU A 165 -7.58 1.49 -12.90
N LEU A 166 -8.23 1.82 -14.01
CA LEU A 166 -7.73 1.45 -15.34
C LEU A 166 -6.70 2.47 -15.80
N LEU A 167 -5.51 1.98 -16.11
CA LEU A 167 -4.43 2.78 -16.67
C LEU A 167 -4.51 2.72 -18.19
N THR A 168 -5.41 3.49 -18.78
CA THR A 168 -5.52 3.57 -20.23
C THR A 168 -4.27 4.21 -20.84
N PRO A 169 -3.83 3.75 -22.04
CA PRO A 169 -2.76 4.40 -22.76
C PRO A 169 -3.13 5.83 -23.17
#